data_6939073283fdbfb5efc3f62c70a47d3e
#
_entry.id   6939073283fdbfb5efc3f62c70a47d3e
#
_cell.length_a   1.000
_cell.length_b   1.000
_cell.length_c   1.000
_cell.angle_alpha   90.00
_cell.angle_beta   90.00
_cell.angle_gamma   90.00
#
_symmetry.space_group_name_H-M   'P 1'
#
loop_
_entity.id
_entity.type
_entity.pdbx_description
1 polymer ?
#
loop_
_entity_poly.entity_id
_entity_poly.type
_entity_poly.pdbx_seq_one_letter_code
_entity_poly.pdbx_strand_id
1 'polypeptide(L)'
;MIRLLFILLIFLFGCNNSQPKKIVASVVSAKKEASEIGIKILEKGGNAFDAMIATDLALAVCYPSAGNIGGGGFMIYRTSDGQIGTLDYREKAPEKSNENMFLDSNGNVIMGKSTMGGLSVGVPGTVAGLFEVHKRFGSLPFETLIKPAIQLARKGYVPTKNQLKNIELYKDLFVSVNGKKTLFASNFKEGDRIINEALAKTLELIKENGKDGFYKGEIAKHIVNSIKESGGILNINDLNNYSPKWRTPIYFKYKDLDIYSMGPPSSGGICLAQILSMIEPYNLNQYPQNSLKAIQLLVEAQRRSYSDRSKFLGDSDYNNVP
;
A
#
# COMPACT_ATOMS: atom_id res chain seq x y z
N MET A 1 -7.90 -73.32 0.96
CA MET A 1 -7.54 -72.23 0.02
C MET A 1 -8.51 -71.05 -0.01
N ILE A 2 -9.78 -71.17 0.30
CA ILE A 2 -10.76 -70.07 0.20
C ILE A 2 -10.67 -69.03 1.36
N ARG A 3 -10.14 -69.40 2.53
CA ARG A 3 -10.02 -68.49 3.70
C ARG A 3 -8.83 -67.51 3.56
N LEU A 4 -7.81 -67.79 2.75
CA LEU A 4 -6.68 -66.85 2.53
C LEU A 4 -7.02 -65.74 1.51
N LEU A 5 -7.98 -65.96 0.62
CA LEU A 5 -8.38 -64.98 -0.38
C LEU A 5 -9.23 -63.82 0.23
N PHE A 6 -9.94 -64.08 1.34
CA PHE A 6 -10.75 -63.03 1.98
C PHE A 6 -9.94 -62.03 2.80
N ILE A 7 -8.74 -62.45 3.28
CA ILE A 7 -7.86 -61.54 4.05
C ILE A 7 -7.12 -60.57 3.10
N LEU A 8 -6.91 -60.96 1.85
CA LEU A 8 -6.20 -60.09 0.88
C LEU A 8 -7.10 -58.98 0.31
N LEU A 9 -8.45 -59.12 0.36
CA LEU A 9 -9.38 -58.10 -0.13
C LEU A 9 -9.63 -56.96 0.87
N ILE A 10 -9.32 -57.13 2.16
CA ILE A 10 -9.51 -56.13 3.17
C ILE A 10 -8.42 -55.05 3.17
N PHE A 11 -7.25 -55.33 2.57
CA PHE A 11 -6.14 -54.35 2.46
C PHE A 11 -6.26 -53.37 1.30
N LEU A 12 -7.23 -53.52 0.40
CA LEU A 12 -7.39 -52.64 -0.77
C LEU A 12 -8.36 -51.45 -0.56
N PHE A 13 -9.04 -51.38 0.58
CA PHE A 13 -9.78 -50.19 1.02
C PHE A 13 -8.93 -49.34 1.95
N GLY A 14 -7.72 -49.00 1.55
CA GLY A 14 -6.96 -47.91 2.09
C GLY A 14 -7.74 -46.61 1.80
N CYS A 15 -8.51 -46.13 2.79
CA CYS A 15 -9.14 -44.82 2.72
C CYS A 15 -8.08 -43.79 2.31
N ASN A 16 -8.22 -43.26 1.12
CA ASN A 16 -7.60 -42.01 0.73
C ASN A 16 -8.24 -40.91 1.63
N ASN A 17 -7.84 -40.87 2.91
CA ASN A 17 -8.06 -39.72 3.76
C ASN A 17 -7.21 -38.60 3.21
N SER A 18 -7.68 -37.94 2.18
CA SER A 18 -7.19 -36.61 1.83
C SER A 18 -7.54 -35.70 3.00
N GLN A 19 -6.66 -35.64 3.98
CA GLN A 19 -6.71 -34.63 5.03
C GLN A 19 -6.88 -33.28 4.32
N PRO A 20 -7.86 -32.44 4.71
CA PRO A 20 -8.00 -31.12 4.12
C PRO A 20 -6.63 -30.43 4.21
N LYS A 21 -6.12 -29.99 3.06
CA LYS A 21 -4.80 -29.37 2.97
C LYS A 21 -4.77 -28.21 3.95
N LYS A 22 -4.03 -28.33 5.05
CA LYS A 22 -3.95 -27.29 6.09
C LYS A 22 -3.50 -26.00 5.41
N ILE A 23 -4.31 -24.95 5.48
CA ILE A 23 -3.90 -23.63 4.99
C ILE A 23 -2.74 -23.18 5.85
N VAL A 24 -1.55 -23.10 5.25
CA VAL A 24 -0.31 -22.75 5.96
C VAL A 24 -0.04 -21.25 5.85
N ALA A 25 -0.49 -20.63 4.76
CA ALA A 25 -0.30 -19.21 4.50
C ALA A 25 -1.39 -18.66 3.57
N SER A 26 -1.61 -17.35 3.63
CA SER A 26 -2.54 -16.64 2.74
C SER A 26 -2.00 -15.27 2.36
N VAL A 27 -2.41 -14.79 1.18
CA VAL A 27 -2.15 -13.42 0.71
C VAL A 27 -3.47 -12.80 0.28
N VAL A 28 -3.79 -11.64 0.82
CA VAL A 28 -5.00 -10.88 0.49
C VAL A 28 -4.60 -9.49 0.01
N SER A 29 -5.11 -9.07 -1.13
CA SER A 29 -4.89 -7.73 -1.68
C SER A 29 -6.10 -7.24 -2.46
N ALA A 30 -6.05 -5.99 -2.92
CA ALA A 30 -7.13 -5.38 -3.70
C ALA A 30 -7.32 -6.01 -5.10
N LYS A 31 -6.33 -6.79 -5.57
CA LYS A 31 -6.36 -7.40 -6.92
C LYS A 31 -5.93 -8.86 -6.87
N LYS A 32 -6.70 -9.68 -7.57
CA LYS A 32 -6.45 -11.13 -7.68
C LYS A 32 -5.04 -11.40 -8.21
N GLU A 33 -4.62 -10.68 -9.26
CA GLU A 33 -3.31 -10.83 -9.90
C GLU A 33 -2.17 -10.61 -8.91
N ALA A 34 -2.29 -9.62 -8.04
CA ALA A 34 -1.28 -9.32 -7.03
C ALA A 34 -1.27 -10.37 -5.90
N SER A 35 -2.45 -10.82 -5.43
CA SER A 35 -2.55 -11.90 -4.44
C SER A 35 -1.96 -13.21 -4.97
N GLU A 36 -2.24 -13.58 -6.22
CA GLU A 36 -1.66 -14.77 -6.87
C GLU A 36 -0.14 -14.70 -6.99
N ILE A 37 0.42 -13.51 -7.26
CA ILE A 37 1.87 -13.30 -7.29
C ILE A 37 2.44 -13.53 -5.89
N GLY A 38 1.85 -12.95 -4.84
CA GLY A 38 2.29 -13.15 -3.47
C GLY A 38 2.26 -14.62 -3.04
N ILE A 39 1.19 -15.36 -3.38
CA ILE A 39 1.09 -16.82 -3.12
C ILE A 39 2.20 -17.58 -3.82
N LYS A 40 2.48 -17.27 -5.10
CA LYS A 40 3.59 -17.92 -5.85
C LYS A 40 4.96 -17.67 -5.22
N ILE A 41 5.16 -16.52 -4.56
CA ILE A 41 6.38 -16.26 -3.81
C ILE A 41 6.46 -17.15 -2.57
N LEU A 42 5.37 -17.33 -1.83
CA LEU A 42 5.31 -18.28 -0.70
C LEU A 42 5.57 -19.73 -1.15
N GLU A 43 4.99 -20.15 -2.28
CA GLU A 43 5.19 -21.48 -2.87
C GLU A 43 6.65 -21.73 -3.29
N LYS A 44 7.40 -20.68 -3.63
CA LYS A 44 8.84 -20.73 -3.93
C LYS A 44 9.72 -20.77 -2.67
N GLY A 45 9.13 -20.80 -1.48
CA GLY A 45 9.86 -20.81 -0.21
C GLY A 45 10.15 -19.41 0.35
N GLY A 46 9.59 -18.35 -0.23
CA GLY A 46 9.64 -17.02 0.34
C GLY A 46 8.82 -16.91 1.62
N ASN A 47 9.16 -15.96 2.45
CA ASN A 47 8.42 -15.65 3.68
C ASN A 47 7.30 -14.60 3.42
N ALA A 48 6.57 -14.21 4.49
CA ALA A 48 5.48 -13.24 4.39
C ALA A 48 5.96 -11.85 3.90
N PHE A 49 7.18 -11.45 4.22
CA PHE A 49 7.75 -10.17 3.78
C PHE A 49 8.12 -10.20 2.29
N ASP A 50 8.66 -11.31 1.80
CA ASP A 50 8.90 -11.51 0.37
C ASP A 50 7.58 -11.46 -0.41
N ALA A 51 6.55 -12.14 0.08
CA ALA A 51 5.21 -12.14 -0.52
C ALA A 51 4.60 -10.73 -0.54
N MET A 52 4.74 -9.96 0.56
CA MET A 52 4.29 -8.59 0.66
C MET A 52 4.97 -7.71 -0.40
N ILE A 53 6.31 -7.76 -0.52
CA ILE A 53 7.07 -6.97 -1.50
C ILE A 53 6.59 -7.26 -2.93
N ALA A 54 6.46 -8.54 -3.29
CA ALA A 54 6.03 -8.92 -4.64
C ALA A 54 4.57 -8.53 -4.92
N THR A 55 3.70 -8.61 -3.91
CA THR A 55 2.30 -8.20 -3.99
C THR A 55 2.18 -6.69 -4.19
N ASP A 56 2.95 -5.90 -3.43
CA ASP A 56 2.93 -4.43 -3.51
C ASP A 56 3.44 -3.94 -4.87
N LEU A 57 4.55 -4.49 -5.37
CA LEU A 57 5.04 -4.22 -6.72
C LEU A 57 4.02 -4.61 -7.81
N ALA A 58 3.28 -5.70 -7.64
CA ALA A 58 2.23 -6.09 -8.56
C ALA A 58 1.01 -5.15 -8.49
N LEU A 59 0.65 -4.66 -7.29
CA LEU A 59 -0.40 -3.66 -7.12
C LEU A 59 -0.05 -2.34 -7.81
N ALA A 60 1.22 -1.93 -7.81
CA ALA A 60 1.66 -0.76 -8.57
C ALA A 60 1.36 -0.87 -10.07
N VAL A 61 1.28 -2.09 -10.60
CA VAL A 61 0.92 -2.35 -11.99
C VAL A 61 -0.59 -2.44 -12.20
N CYS A 62 -1.28 -3.31 -11.43
CA CYS A 62 -2.68 -3.68 -11.71
C CYS A 62 -3.73 -2.93 -10.87
N TYR A 63 -3.28 -2.09 -9.94
CA TYR A 63 -4.15 -1.25 -9.10
C TYR A 63 -3.62 0.20 -8.98
N PRO A 64 -3.40 0.89 -10.10
CA PRO A 64 -2.68 2.18 -10.12
C PRO A 64 -3.41 3.33 -9.39
N SER A 65 -4.66 3.14 -8.98
CA SER A 65 -5.40 4.11 -8.15
C SER A 65 -4.93 4.15 -6.70
N ALA A 66 -4.20 3.13 -6.23
CA ALA A 66 -3.69 3.07 -4.86
C ALA A 66 -2.33 2.35 -4.76
N GLY A 67 -2.08 1.28 -5.54
CA GLY A 67 -0.75 0.68 -5.68
C GLY A 67 0.18 1.59 -6.46
N ASN A 68 1.43 1.73 -6.02
CA ASN A 68 2.32 2.73 -6.60
C ASN A 68 3.81 2.39 -6.38
N ILE A 69 4.68 3.04 -7.14
CA ILE A 69 6.11 3.20 -6.85
C ILE A 69 6.49 4.67 -6.64
N GLY A 70 5.59 5.60 -6.97
CA GLY A 70 5.77 7.05 -6.84
C GLY A 70 5.05 7.66 -5.63
N GLY A 71 4.54 6.85 -4.73
CA GLY A 71 3.89 7.24 -3.49
C GLY A 71 4.62 6.69 -2.26
N GLY A 72 3.87 6.29 -1.25
CA GLY A 72 4.40 5.76 -0.01
C GLY A 72 3.43 4.81 0.68
N GLY A 73 3.73 4.46 1.92
CA GLY A 73 2.89 3.56 2.70
C GLY A 73 3.38 3.36 4.12
N PHE A 74 2.67 2.46 4.79
CA PHE A 74 2.99 1.99 6.13
C PHE A 74 2.93 0.47 6.17
N MET A 75 3.81 -0.14 6.96
CA MET A 75 3.77 -1.55 7.26
C MET A 75 3.62 -1.76 8.77
N ILE A 76 2.75 -2.68 9.16
CA ILE A 76 2.71 -3.27 10.49
C ILE A 76 2.99 -4.75 10.33
N TYR A 77 3.86 -5.30 11.15
CA TYR A 77 4.23 -6.70 11.07
C TYR A 77 4.27 -7.36 12.44
N ARG A 78 4.08 -8.67 12.43
CA ARG A 78 4.35 -9.55 13.56
C ARG A 78 5.18 -10.73 13.08
N THR A 79 6.30 -10.96 13.73
CA THR A 79 7.19 -12.11 13.46
C THR A 79 6.67 -13.39 14.15
N SER A 80 7.22 -14.53 13.77
CA SER A 80 6.82 -15.83 14.36
C SER A 80 7.16 -15.95 15.85
N ASP A 81 8.18 -15.23 16.32
CA ASP A 81 8.56 -15.13 17.74
C ASP A 81 7.73 -14.07 18.51
N GLY A 82 6.78 -13.43 17.83
CA GLY A 82 5.83 -12.49 18.46
C GLY A 82 6.27 -11.03 18.49
N GLN A 83 7.44 -10.67 17.94
CA GLN A 83 7.84 -9.27 17.84
C GLN A 83 6.89 -8.51 16.91
N ILE A 84 6.47 -7.32 17.33
CA ILE A 84 5.61 -6.43 16.55
C ILE A 84 6.35 -5.13 16.31
N GLY A 85 6.25 -4.61 15.08
CA GLY A 85 6.85 -3.34 14.72
C GLY A 85 6.17 -2.69 13.54
N THR A 86 6.60 -1.47 13.22
CA THR A 86 6.06 -0.71 12.09
C THR A 86 7.17 -0.06 11.28
N LEU A 87 6.94 0.08 9.99
CA LEU A 87 7.79 0.85 9.09
C LEU A 87 6.96 1.96 8.45
N ASP A 88 7.48 3.17 8.53
CA ASP A 88 6.96 4.35 7.87
C ASP A 88 7.80 4.63 6.63
N TYR A 89 7.21 4.46 5.47
CA TYR A 89 7.76 4.84 4.17
C TYR A 89 6.79 5.75 3.40
N ARG A 90 6.02 6.55 4.17
CA ARG A 90 5.14 7.58 3.62
C ARG A 90 5.94 8.64 2.89
N GLU A 91 5.29 9.34 1.97
CA GLU A 91 5.85 10.48 1.26
C GLU A 91 6.25 11.59 2.24
N LYS A 92 7.30 12.30 1.90
CA LYS A 92 7.75 13.49 2.64
C LYS A 92 7.56 14.74 1.80
N ALA A 93 7.31 15.87 2.45
CA ALA A 93 7.36 17.15 1.79
C ALA A 93 8.78 17.41 1.24
N PRO A 94 8.94 17.98 0.03
CA PRO A 94 10.24 18.46 -0.44
C PRO A 94 10.85 19.48 0.52
N GLU A 95 12.17 19.52 0.62
CA GLU A 95 12.90 20.41 1.54
C GLU A 95 12.53 21.89 1.38
N LYS A 96 12.17 22.31 0.16
CA LYS A 96 11.74 23.68 -0.14
C LYS A 96 10.30 23.99 0.23
N SER A 97 9.56 23.03 0.80
CA SER A 97 8.18 23.26 1.22
C SER A 97 8.11 24.27 2.38
N ASN A 98 7.08 25.11 2.36
CA ASN A 98 6.81 26.06 3.42
C ASN A 98 5.29 26.22 3.61
N GLU A 99 4.89 26.84 4.72
CA GLU A 99 3.49 26.99 5.11
C GLU A 99 2.64 27.81 4.12
N ASN A 100 3.29 28.70 3.36
CA ASN A 100 2.60 29.62 2.45
C ASN A 100 2.58 29.10 0.97
N MET A 101 3.14 27.92 0.69
CA MET A 101 3.31 27.45 -0.69
C MET A 101 2.01 27.25 -1.48
N PHE A 102 0.87 27.18 -0.79
CA PHE A 102 -0.46 27.05 -1.40
C PHE A 102 -1.31 28.31 -1.30
N LEU A 103 -0.72 29.42 -0.86
CA LEU A 103 -1.41 30.72 -0.70
C LEU A 103 -1.07 31.66 -1.86
N ASP A 104 -1.97 32.61 -2.10
CA ASP A 104 -1.72 33.77 -2.96
C ASP A 104 -0.98 34.89 -2.19
N SER A 105 -0.69 36.00 -2.86
CA SER A 105 -0.01 37.15 -2.27
C SER A 105 -0.82 37.86 -1.16
N ASN A 106 -2.11 37.58 -1.04
CA ASN A 106 -3.02 38.11 -0.03
C ASN A 106 -3.23 37.12 1.12
N GLY A 107 -2.58 35.96 1.11
CA GLY A 107 -2.73 34.91 2.10
C GLY A 107 -3.95 34.01 1.91
N ASN A 108 -4.65 34.07 0.78
CA ASN A 108 -5.79 33.21 0.51
C ASN A 108 -5.34 31.88 -0.11
N VAL A 109 -6.08 30.81 0.21
CA VAL A 109 -5.82 29.48 -0.36
C VAL A 109 -6.10 29.46 -1.86
N ILE A 110 -5.10 29.07 -2.65
CA ILE A 110 -5.25 28.82 -4.09
C ILE A 110 -5.91 27.46 -4.28
N MET A 111 -7.18 27.45 -4.66
CA MET A 111 -7.98 26.23 -4.84
C MET A 111 -7.31 25.23 -5.82
N GLY A 112 -7.25 23.98 -5.41
CA GLY A 112 -6.69 22.89 -6.20
C GLY A 112 -5.16 22.78 -6.18
N LYS A 113 -4.41 23.80 -5.74
CA LYS A 113 -2.94 23.82 -5.80
C LYS A 113 -2.29 22.76 -4.88
N SER A 114 -2.95 22.40 -3.78
CA SER A 114 -2.48 21.35 -2.86
C SER A 114 -2.91 19.93 -3.28
N THR A 115 -3.73 19.79 -4.32
CA THR A 115 -4.28 18.49 -4.76
C THR A 115 -3.92 18.14 -6.20
N MET A 116 -3.44 19.10 -7.01
CA MET A 116 -3.15 18.92 -8.43
C MET A 116 -1.85 19.60 -8.83
N GLY A 117 -1.14 18.98 -9.79
CA GLY A 117 0.11 19.48 -10.32
C GLY A 117 1.33 19.16 -9.46
N GLY A 118 2.50 19.62 -9.89
CA GLY A 118 3.78 19.25 -9.30
C GLY A 118 3.97 19.72 -7.87
N LEU A 119 3.30 20.81 -7.46
CA LEU A 119 3.41 21.33 -6.09
C LEU A 119 2.73 20.44 -5.04
N SER A 120 1.76 19.61 -5.46
CA SER A 120 1.08 18.65 -4.58
C SER A 120 1.81 17.32 -4.41
N VAL A 121 2.97 17.13 -5.06
CA VAL A 121 3.72 15.86 -5.07
C VAL A 121 4.72 15.84 -3.92
N GLY A 122 4.63 14.78 -3.11
CA GLY A 122 5.63 14.47 -2.08
C GLY A 122 6.79 13.62 -2.62
N VAL A 123 7.86 13.56 -1.86
CA VAL A 123 9.02 12.69 -2.13
C VAL A 123 8.58 11.23 -1.94
N PRO A 124 8.64 10.37 -2.97
CA PRO A 124 8.12 9.01 -2.88
C PRO A 124 8.94 8.11 -1.96
N GLY A 125 8.23 7.22 -1.24
CA GLY A 125 8.84 6.33 -0.24
C GLY A 125 8.73 4.85 -0.53
N THR A 126 7.79 4.41 -1.40
CA THR A 126 7.48 2.98 -1.60
C THR A 126 8.71 2.16 -1.92
N VAL A 127 9.48 2.53 -2.94
CA VAL A 127 10.65 1.74 -3.35
C VAL A 127 11.67 1.61 -2.22
N ALA A 128 11.96 2.70 -1.50
CA ALA A 128 12.88 2.66 -0.36
C ALA A 128 12.34 1.79 0.77
N GLY A 129 11.04 1.85 1.05
CA GLY A 129 10.38 1.00 2.04
C GLY A 129 10.51 -0.49 1.71
N LEU A 130 10.23 -0.88 0.47
CA LEU A 130 10.36 -2.27 0.03
C LEU A 130 11.80 -2.80 0.15
N PHE A 131 12.79 -1.99 -0.22
CA PHE A 131 14.21 -2.36 -0.03
C PHE A 131 14.60 -2.44 1.45
N GLU A 132 14.07 -1.57 2.32
CA GLU A 132 14.34 -1.63 3.74
C GLU A 132 13.73 -2.88 4.39
N VAL A 133 12.49 -3.25 3.99
CA VAL A 133 11.87 -4.52 4.41
C VAL A 133 12.68 -5.70 3.92
N HIS A 134 13.08 -5.72 2.64
CA HIS A 134 13.87 -6.81 2.07
C HIS A 134 15.21 -6.96 2.79
N LYS A 135 15.90 -5.86 3.06
CA LYS A 135 17.18 -5.85 3.79
C LYS A 135 17.07 -6.49 5.18
N ARG A 136 15.96 -6.25 5.88
CA ARG A 136 15.77 -6.73 7.25
C ARG A 136 15.18 -8.13 7.33
N PHE A 137 14.27 -8.49 6.44
CA PHE A 137 13.44 -9.67 6.55
C PHE A 137 13.40 -10.54 5.29
N GLY A 138 13.93 -10.08 4.17
CA GLY A 138 13.90 -10.82 2.91
C GLY A 138 14.65 -12.14 3.00
N SER A 139 14.08 -13.18 2.42
CA SER A 139 14.69 -14.51 2.33
C SER A 139 15.03 -14.93 0.90
N LEU A 140 14.34 -14.38 -0.08
CA LEU A 140 14.61 -14.60 -1.50
C LEU A 140 15.33 -13.41 -2.13
N PRO A 141 16.12 -13.59 -3.21
CA PRO A 141 16.70 -12.47 -3.94
C PRO A 141 15.63 -11.49 -4.42
N PHE A 142 15.88 -10.17 -4.29
CA PHE A 142 14.92 -9.14 -4.69
C PHE A 142 14.48 -9.26 -6.15
N GLU A 143 15.39 -9.71 -7.02
CA GLU A 143 15.09 -10.02 -8.43
C GLU A 143 13.94 -11.02 -8.58
N THR A 144 13.86 -12.03 -7.71
CA THR A 144 12.77 -13.02 -7.71
C THR A 144 11.43 -12.38 -7.38
N LEU A 145 11.43 -11.36 -6.52
CA LEU A 145 10.24 -10.66 -6.04
C LEU A 145 9.71 -9.65 -7.06
N ILE A 146 10.60 -8.94 -7.76
CA ILE A 146 10.19 -7.89 -8.71
C ILE A 146 9.86 -8.43 -10.11
N LYS A 147 10.48 -9.54 -10.55
CA LYS A 147 10.23 -10.14 -11.87
C LYS A 147 8.76 -10.34 -12.23
N PRO A 148 7.88 -10.86 -11.34
CA PRO A 148 6.46 -11.02 -11.65
C PRO A 148 5.76 -9.71 -11.99
N ALA A 149 6.09 -8.61 -11.30
CA ALA A 149 5.52 -7.29 -11.57
C ALA A 149 5.99 -6.73 -12.93
N ILE A 150 7.26 -6.92 -13.29
CA ILE A 150 7.78 -6.57 -14.62
C ILE A 150 7.01 -7.32 -15.71
N GLN A 151 6.82 -8.63 -15.53
CA GLN A 151 6.07 -9.45 -16.48
C GLN A 151 4.59 -9.03 -16.58
N LEU A 152 3.97 -8.68 -15.44
CA LEU A 152 2.60 -8.19 -15.40
C LEU A 152 2.46 -6.85 -16.14
N ALA A 153 3.40 -5.94 -15.97
CA ALA A 153 3.42 -4.64 -16.65
C ALA A 153 3.54 -4.80 -18.19
N ARG A 154 4.35 -5.74 -18.65
CA ARG A 154 4.52 -6.06 -20.08
C ARG A 154 3.35 -6.82 -20.69
N LYS A 155 2.82 -7.82 -19.99
CA LYS A 155 1.68 -8.63 -20.47
C LYS A 155 0.36 -7.89 -20.33
N GLY A 156 0.31 -6.91 -19.46
CA GLY A 156 -0.87 -6.15 -19.10
C GLY A 156 -1.85 -6.96 -18.23
N TYR A 157 -2.75 -6.24 -17.59
CA TYR A 157 -3.88 -6.77 -16.82
C TYR A 157 -5.20 -6.31 -17.41
N VAL A 158 -6.27 -7.05 -17.13
CA VAL A 158 -7.63 -6.65 -17.54
C VAL A 158 -8.26 -5.82 -16.43
N PRO A 159 -8.55 -4.52 -16.67
CA PRO A 159 -9.16 -3.68 -15.66
C PRO A 159 -10.59 -4.12 -15.35
N THR A 160 -11.01 -3.94 -14.09
CA THR A 160 -12.43 -4.14 -13.72
C THR A 160 -13.29 -3.01 -14.27
N LYS A 161 -14.61 -3.23 -14.33
CA LYS A 161 -15.58 -2.18 -14.73
C LYS A 161 -15.42 -0.90 -13.91
N ASN A 162 -15.17 -1.02 -12.60
CA ASN A 162 -14.95 0.15 -11.74
C ASN A 162 -13.64 0.86 -12.07
N GLN A 163 -12.56 0.15 -12.40
CA GLN A 163 -11.32 0.77 -12.84
C GLN A 163 -11.51 1.51 -14.16
N LEU A 164 -12.20 0.93 -15.14
CA LEU A 164 -12.53 1.61 -16.40
C LEU A 164 -13.34 2.88 -16.17
N LYS A 165 -14.38 2.81 -15.33
CA LYS A 165 -15.18 3.98 -14.94
C LYS A 165 -14.33 5.09 -14.31
N ASN A 166 -13.41 4.74 -13.43
CA ASN A 166 -12.53 5.72 -12.79
C ASN A 166 -11.52 6.31 -13.79
N ILE A 167 -10.94 5.51 -14.68
CA ILE A 167 -10.05 6.00 -15.73
C ILE A 167 -10.78 7.03 -16.61
N GLU A 168 -11.99 6.72 -17.06
CA GLU A 168 -12.79 7.64 -17.88
C GLU A 168 -13.17 8.91 -17.09
N LEU A 169 -13.57 8.77 -15.82
CA LEU A 169 -13.94 9.90 -14.95
C LEU A 169 -12.78 10.91 -14.76
N TYR A 170 -11.56 10.42 -14.63
CA TYR A 170 -10.38 11.25 -14.37
C TYR A 170 -9.53 11.53 -15.61
N LYS A 171 -9.95 11.09 -16.79
CA LYS A 171 -9.19 11.19 -18.04
C LYS A 171 -8.76 12.61 -18.38
N ASP A 172 -9.70 13.56 -18.35
CA ASP A 172 -9.41 14.95 -18.65
C ASP A 172 -8.42 15.55 -17.65
N LEU A 173 -8.50 15.13 -16.39
CA LEU A 173 -7.56 15.52 -15.35
C LEU A 173 -6.17 14.96 -15.63
N PHE A 174 -6.04 13.69 -16.00
CA PHE A 174 -4.76 13.10 -16.41
C PHE A 174 -4.15 13.84 -17.60
N VAL A 175 -4.97 14.19 -18.61
CA VAL A 175 -4.53 14.93 -19.78
C VAL A 175 -4.08 16.35 -19.40
N SER A 176 -4.81 17.03 -18.52
CA SER A 176 -4.48 18.41 -18.12
C SER A 176 -3.13 18.53 -17.39
N VAL A 177 -2.78 17.51 -16.59
CA VAL A 177 -1.54 17.50 -15.79
C VAL A 177 -0.37 16.86 -16.56
N ASN A 178 -0.62 15.77 -17.30
CA ASN A 178 0.44 14.95 -17.90
C ASN A 178 0.47 15.00 -19.45
N GLY A 179 -0.44 15.75 -20.07
CA GLY A 179 -0.59 15.80 -21.51
C GLY A 179 -1.28 14.57 -22.13
N LYS A 180 -1.62 14.66 -23.41
CA LYS A 180 -2.39 13.64 -24.14
C LYS A 180 -1.68 12.30 -24.32
N LYS A 181 -0.37 12.22 -24.11
CA LYS A 181 0.43 11.00 -24.27
C LYS A 181 0.45 10.11 -23.01
N THR A 182 -0.20 10.50 -21.92
CA THR A 182 -0.26 9.65 -20.73
C THR A 182 -1.06 8.38 -21.01
N LEU A 183 -0.65 7.25 -20.42
CA LEU A 183 -1.30 5.94 -20.59
C LEU A 183 -2.80 6.01 -20.29
N PHE A 184 -3.17 6.69 -19.21
CA PHE A 184 -4.56 6.78 -18.76
C PHE A 184 -5.43 7.80 -19.51
N ALA A 185 -4.87 8.46 -20.55
CA ALA A 185 -5.64 9.23 -21.53
C ALA A 185 -6.21 8.34 -22.66
N SER A 186 -5.79 7.08 -22.73
CA SER A 186 -6.27 6.12 -23.75
C SER A 186 -7.72 5.70 -23.50
N ASN A 187 -8.42 5.32 -24.58
CA ASN A 187 -9.79 4.81 -24.52
C ASN A 187 -9.77 3.29 -24.32
N PHE A 188 -9.83 2.85 -23.09
CA PHE A 188 -9.94 1.42 -22.76
C PHE A 188 -11.38 0.95 -22.76
N LYS A 189 -11.62 -0.27 -23.29
CA LYS A 189 -12.90 -0.95 -23.31
C LYS A 189 -12.88 -2.17 -22.38
N GLU A 190 -14.06 -2.69 -22.06
CA GLU A 190 -14.17 -3.95 -21.32
C GLU A 190 -13.49 -5.09 -22.09
N GLY A 191 -12.61 -5.81 -21.42
CA GLY A 191 -11.79 -6.87 -21.99
C GLY A 191 -10.42 -6.43 -22.51
N ASP A 192 -10.17 -5.14 -22.69
CA ASP A 192 -8.85 -4.64 -23.07
C ASP A 192 -7.82 -4.91 -21.98
N ARG A 193 -6.56 -5.04 -22.39
CA ARG A 193 -5.44 -5.12 -21.46
C ARG A 193 -4.73 -3.78 -21.35
N ILE A 194 -4.50 -3.35 -20.12
CA ILE A 194 -3.63 -2.18 -19.85
C ILE A 194 -2.20 -2.66 -19.74
N ILE A 195 -1.40 -2.34 -20.76
CA ILE A 195 0.04 -2.62 -20.84
C ILE A 195 0.79 -1.35 -20.46
N ASN A 196 1.77 -1.46 -19.57
CA ASN A 196 2.60 -0.32 -19.15
C ASN A 196 4.08 -0.64 -19.32
N GLU A 197 4.57 -0.54 -20.55
CA GLU A 197 5.97 -0.82 -20.88
C GLU A 197 6.92 0.20 -20.23
N ALA A 198 6.49 1.45 -20.02
CA ALA A 198 7.29 2.44 -19.32
C ALA A 198 7.53 2.04 -17.85
N LEU A 199 6.48 1.56 -17.16
CA LEU A 199 6.61 1.04 -15.81
C LEU A 199 7.47 -0.24 -15.77
N ALA A 200 7.32 -1.13 -16.76
CA ALA A 200 8.16 -2.32 -16.86
C ALA A 200 9.65 -1.96 -16.94
N LYS A 201 10.02 -1.00 -17.76
CA LYS A 201 11.41 -0.49 -17.88
C LYS A 201 11.90 0.14 -16.57
N THR A 202 11.06 0.92 -15.90
CA THR A 202 11.41 1.48 -14.58
C THR A 202 11.66 0.38 -13.55
N LEU A 203 10.80 -0.64 -13.50
CA LEU A 203 10.99 -1.79 -12.61
C LEU A 203 12.24 -2.62 -12.97
N GLU A 204 12.64 -2.68 -14.24
CA GLU A 204 13.90 -3.30 -14.64
C GLU A 204 15.11 -2.54 -14.14
N LEU A 205 15.11 -1.22 -14.25
CA LEU A 205 16.20 -0.37 -13.71
C LEU A 205 16.30 -0.54 -12.17
N ILE A 206 15.15 -0.65 -11.48
CA ILE A 206 15.12 -0.95 -10.04
C ILE A 206 15.68 -2.36 -9.78
N LYS A 207 15.33 -3.36 -10.59
CA LYS A 207 15.88 -4.72 -10.46
C LYS A 207 17.41 -4.74 -10.61
N GLU A 208 17.93 -4.01 -11.58
CA GLU A 208 19.36 -4.01 -11.94
C GLU A 208 20.21 -3.17 -10.97
N ASN A 209 19.71 -2.03 -10.53
CA ASN A 209 20.47 -1.04 -9.75
C ASN A 209 19.98 -0.90 -8.30
N GLY A 210 19.06 -1.76 -7.86
CA GLY A 210 18.48 -1.68 -6.52
C GLY A 210 17.71 -0.37 -6.29
N LYS A 211 17.70 0.11 -5.06
CA LYS A 211 17.05 1.37 -4.68
C LYS A 211 17.54 2.55 -5.54
N ASP A 212 18.81 2.57 -5.88
CA ASP A 212 19.42 3.64 -6.65
C ASP A 212 18.89 3.72 -8.08
N GLY A 213 18.36 2.62 -8.64
CA GLY A 213 17.67 2.62 -9.94
C GLY A 213 16.41 3.50 -9.99
N PHE A 214 15.85 3.87 -8.83
CA PHE A 214 14.71 4.78 -8.73
C PHE A 214 15.12 6.18 -8.22
N TYR A 215 15.91 6.22 -7.14
CA TYR A 215 16.23 7.49 -6.46
C TYR A 215 17.41 8.25 -7.05
N LYS A 216 18.17 7.62 -7.96
CA LYS A 216 19.31 8.21 -8.66
C LYS A 216 19.20 8.01 -10.17
N GLY A 217 20.15 8.55 -10.93
CA GLY A 217 20.28 8.34 -12.37
C GLY A 217 19.11 8.90 -13.20
N GLU A 218 18.69 8.13 -14.21
CA GLU A 218 17.74 8.58 -15.23
C GLU A 218 16.33 8.76 -14.66
N ILE A 219 15.83 7.77 -13.87
CA ILE A 219 14.48 7.83 -13.32
C ILE A 219 14.31 9.02 -12.38
N ALA A 220 15.27 9.25 -11.49
CA ALA A 220 15.23 10.41 -10.59
C ALA A 220 15.22 11.74 -11.37
N LYS A 221 16.00 11.86 -12.45
CA LYS A 221 16.00 13.05 -13.31
C LYS A 221 14.65 13.24 -14.00
N HIS A 222 14.03 12.16 -14.51
CA HIS A 222 12.71 12.23 -15.14
C HIS A 222 11.63 12.67 -14.15
N ILE A 223 11.64 12.13 -12.91
CA ILE A 223 10.71 12.52 -11.85
C ILE A 223 10.85 14.02 -11.57
N VAL A 224 12.06 14.50 -11.30
CA VAL A 224 12.34 15.92 -10.99
C VAL A 224 11.92 16.85 -12.13
N ASN A 225 12.26 16.50 -13.37
CA ASN A 225 11.89 17.31 -14.53
C ASN A 225 10.38 17.40 -14.71
N SER A 226 9.68 16.27 -14.65
CA SER A 226 8.23 16.21 -14.81
C SER A 226 7.50 17.02 -13.73
N ILE A 227 7.98 16.91 -12.47
CA ILE A 227 7.43 17.69 -11.36
C ILE A 227 7.71 19.18 -11.55
N LYS A 228 8.91 19.56 -11.98
CA LYS A 228 9.26 20.96 -12.26
C LYS A 228 8.44 21.54 -13.40
N GLU A 229 8.24 20.81 -14.50
CA GLU A 229 7.41 21.23 -15.64
C GLU A 229 5.94 21.45 -15.24
N SER A 230 5.44 20.70 -14.24
CA SER A 230 4.10 20.88 -13.67
C SER A 230 4.06 21.84 -12.48
N GLY A 231 5.09 22.68 -12.28
CA GLY A 231 5.14 23.75 -11.29
C GLY A 231 5.53 23.34 -9.88
N GLY A 232 6.11 22.13 -9.71
CA GLY A 232 6.55 21.64 -8.41
C GLY A 232 7.95 22.05 -8.00
N ILE A 233 8.32 21.74 -6.76
CA ILE A 233 9.57 22.19 -6.10
C ILE A 233 10.50 21.04 -5.71
N LEU A 234 10.08 19.79 -5.90
CA LEU A 234 10.90 18.61 -5.60
C LEU A 234 12.18 18.63 -6.44
N ASN A 235 13.29 18.30 -5.81
CA ASN A 235 14.60 18.30 -6.43
C ASN A 235 15.33 16.97 -6.23
N ILE A 236 16.49 16.82 -6.87
CA ILE A 236 17.24 15.56 -6.84
C ILE A 236 17.76 15.19 -5.43
N ASN A 237 18.06 16.17 -4.58
CA ASN A 237 18.50 15.91 -3.21
C ASN A 237 17.38 15.37 -2.36
N ASP A 238 16.14 15.81 -2.57
CA ASP A 238 14.95 15.25 -1.90
C ASP A 238 14.86 13.74 -2.14
N LEU A 239 15.04 13.31 -3.39
CA LEU A 239 15.05 11.89 -3.76
C LEU A 239 16.24 11.14 -3.15
N ASN A 240 17.45 11.68 -3.29
CA ASN A 240 18.67 11.05 -2.81
C ASN A 240 18.68 10.83 -1.29
N ASN A 241 18.09 11.78 -0.55
CA ASN A 241 18.07 11.79 0.91
C ASN A 241 16.88 11.06 1.52
N TYR A 242 15.96 10.54 0.71
CA TYR A 242 14.81 9.83 1.26
C TYR A 242 15.22 8.54 1.97
N SER A 243 14.71 8.35 3.18
CA SER A 243 14.85 7.12 3.95
C SER A 243 13.57 6.82 4.73
N PRO A 244 13.11 5.55 4.73
CA PRO A 244 12.00 5.11 5.58
C PRO A 244 12.43 5.07 7.05
N LYS A 245 11.45 5.07 7.97
CA LYS A 245 11.70 5.07 9.42
C LYS A 245 11.00 3.90 10.10
N TRP A 246 11.74 3.12 10.86
CA TRP A 246 11.18 2.17 11.82
C TRP A 246 10.57 2.95 12.98
N ARG A 247 9.32 2.62 13.34
CA ARG A 247 8.58 3.31 14.41
C ARG A 247 8.01 2.30 15.40
N THR A 248 7.73 2.76 16.61
CA THR A 248 7.00 1.98 17.60
C THR A 248 5.50 1.98 17.24
N PRO A 249 4.83 0.84 17.21
CA PRO A 249 3.39 0.78 16.98
C PRO A 249 2.61 1.42 18.14
N ILE A 250 1.43 1.97 17.82
CA ILE A 250 0.42 2.28 18.84
C ILE A 250 -0.14 0.95 19.33
N TYR A 251 -0.20 0.77 20.63
CA TYR A 251 -0.81 -0.38 21.30
C TYR A 251 -1.93 0.08 22.23
N PHE A 252 -3.06 -0.61 22.19
CA PHE A 252 -4.14 -0.44 23.14
C PHE A 252 -4.98 -1.71 23.25
N LYS A 253 -5.76 -1.81 24.34
CA LYS A 253 -6.72 -2.89 24.50
C LYS A 253 -8.13 -2.43 24.14
N TYR A 254 -8.90 -3.33 23.57
CA TYR A 254 -10.33 -3.19 23.40
C TYR A 254 -10.98 -4.53 23.76
N LYS A 255 -11.72 -4.56 24.87
CA LYS A 255 -12.21 -5.81 25.47
C LYS A 255 -11.04 -6.76 25.74
N ASP A 256 -11.11 -7.97 25.19
CA ASP A 256 -10.10 -9.03 25.30
C ASP A 256 -9.06 -9.00 24.18
N LEU A 257 -9.11 -7.99 23.30
CA LEU A 257 -8.23 -7.88 22.15
C LEU A 257 -7.05 -6.94 22.42
N ASP A 258 -5.84 -7.39 22.07
CA ASP A 258 -4.66 -6.55 21.95
C ASP A 258 -4.58 -5.99 20.54
N ILE A 259 -4.64 -4.66 20.40
CA ILE A 259 -4.66 -3.97 19.10
C ILE A 259 -3.36 -3.20 18.90
N TYR A 260 -2.73 -3.43 17.76
CA TYR A 260 -1.55 -2.72 17.31
C TYR A 260 -1.85 -1.97 16.02
N SER A 261 -1.45 -0.72 15.93
CA SER A 261 -1.70 0.14 14.79
C SER A 261 -0.52 1.07 14.51
N MET A 262 -0.55 1.72 13.34
CA MET A 262 0.46 2.71 12.98
C MET A 262 0.27 3.98 13.81
N GLY A 263 1.37 4.47 14.39
CA GLY A 263 1.43 5.77 15.06
C GLY A 263 1.67 6.94 14.09
N PRO A 264 1.85 8.17 14.61
CA PRO A 264 2.21 9.31 13.79
C PRO A 264 3.43 9.03 12.88
N PRO A 265 3.41 9.54 11.63
CA PRO A 265 2.52 10.54 11.06
C PRO A 265 1.13 10.02 10.67
N SER A 266 0.84 8.74 10.83
CA SER A 266 -0.53 8.22 10.66
C SER A 266 -1.40 8.58 11.86
N SER A 267 -2.55 9.19 11.60
CA SER A 267 -3.56 9.43 12.63
C SER A 267 -4.41 8.19 12.94
N GLY A 268 -4.33 7.14 12.09
CA GLY A 268 -5.24 6.00 12.11
C GLY A 268 -5.26 5.25 13.44
N GLY A 269 -4.08 4.96 14.00
CA GLY A 269 -3.96 4.23 15.27
C GLY A 269 -4.56 4.98 16.45
N ILE A 270 -4.25 6.28 16.56
CA ILE A 270 -4.77 7.13 17.66
C ILE A 270 -6.27 7.29 17.54
N CYS A 271 -6.78 7.63 16.34
CA CYS A 271 -8.22 7.76 16.12
C CYS A 271 -8.97 6.45 16.43
N LEU A 272 -8.42 5.31 16.01
CA LEU A 272 -9.01 4.01 16.30
C LEU A 272 -9.05 3.74 17.81
N ALA A 273 -7.94 3.99 18.52
CA ALA A 273 -7.88 3.83 19.97
C ALA A 273 -8.93 4.70 20.70
N GLN A 274 -9.03 5.97 20.35
CA GLN A 274 -10.01 6.89 20.93
C GLN A 274 -11.44 6.45 20.64
N ILE A 275 -11.77 6.10 19.39
CA ILE A 275 -13.12 5.66 19.01
C ILE A 275 -13.50 4.38 19.79
N LEU A 276 -12.64 3.37 19.79
CA LEU A 276 -12.92 2.13 20.46
C LEU A 276 -13.06 2.31 21.98
N SER A 277 -12.19 3.11 22.60
CA SER A 277 -12.29 3.42 24.04
C SER A 277 -13.58 4.16 24.40
N MET A 278 -14.05 5.09 23.54
CA MET A 278 -15.32 5.81 23.79
C MET A 278 -16.55 4.93 23.64
N ILE A 279 -16.52 3.93 22.76
CA ILE A 279 -17.66 3.03 22.56
C ILE A 279 -17.63 1.79 23.44
N GLU A 280 -16.49 1.44 24.05
CA GLU A 280 -16.32 0.24 24.86
C GLU A 280 -17.33 0.10 26.02
N PRO A 281 -17.70 1.19 26.77
CA PRO A 281 -18.69 1.12 27.82
C PRO A 281 -20.09 0.77 27.33
N TYR A 282 -20.36 0.89 26.03
CA TYR A 282 -21.67 0.62 25.46
C TYR A 282 -21.73 -0.80 24.91
N ASN A 283 -22.74 -1.58 25.31
CA ASN A 283 -22.96 -2.90 24.71
C ASN A 283 -23.62 -2.76 23.34
N LEU A 284 -22.80 -2.60 22.29
CA LEU A 284 -23.29 -2.45 20.91
C LEU A 284 -24.10 -3.65 20.42
N ASN A 285 -23.89 -4.85 20.99
CA ASN A 285 -24.62 -6.08 20.58
C ASN A 285 -26.12 -6.03 20.92
N GLN A 286 -26.54 -5.12 21.80
CA GLN A 286 -27.97 -4.93 22.10
C GLN A 286 -28.71 -4.14 21.00
N TYR A 287 -28.00 -3.56 20.06
CA TYR A 287 -28.58 -2.80 18.96
C TYR A 287 -28.46 -3.58 17.65
N PRO A 288 -29.51 -3.63 16.82
CA PRO A 288 -29.40 -4.17 15.47
C PRO A 288 -28.28 -3.51 14.68
N GLN A 289 -27.62 -4.27 13.83
CA GLN A 289 -26.58 -3.72 12.93
C GLN A 289 -27.13 -2.55 12.11
N ASN A 290 -26.37 -1.46 12.03
CA ASN A 290 -26.76 -0.21 11.34
C ASN A 290 -28.04 0.47 11.87
N SER A 291 -28.47 0.13 13.11
CA SER A 291 -29.56 0.86 13.74
C SER A 291 -29.18 2.31 14.02
N LEU A 292 -30.16 3.20 14.08
CA LEU A 292 -29.95 4.63 14.37
C LEU A 292 -29.11 4.82 15.66
N LYS A 293 -29.37 4.03 16.71
CA LYS A 293 -28.65 4.15 17.98
C LYS A 293 -27.17 3.72 17.84
N ALA A 294 -26.90 2.62 17.15
CA ALA A 294 -25.52 2.17 16.90
C ALA A 294 -24.74 3.20 16.05
N ILE A 295 -25.37 3.70 14.98
CA ILE A 295 -24.78 4.75 14.14
C ILE A 295 -24.51 6.02 14.93
N GLN A 296 -25.47 6.47 15.77
CA GLN A 296 -25.31 7.67 16.60
C GLN A 296 -24.11 7.57 17.54
N LEU A 297 -23.94 6.43 18.24
CA LEU A 297 -22.80 6.21 19.13
C LEU A 297 -21.46 6.26 18.37
N LEU A 298 -21.39 5.59 17.22
CA LEU A 298 -20.17 5.59 16.38
C LEU A 298 -19.86 6.97 15.84
N VAL A 299 -20.86 7.72 15.33
CA VAL A 299 -20.66 9.07 14.79
C VAL A 299 -20.20 10.03 15.87
N GLU A 300 -20.78 9.97 17.10
CA GLU A 300 -20.37 10.83 18.18
C GLU A 300 -18.94 10.52 18.68
N ALA A 301 -18.54 9.26 18.71
CA ALA A 301 -17.16 8.90 19.00
C ALA A 301 -16.20 9.40 17.92
N GLN A 302 -16.54 9.20 16.64
CA GLN A 302 -15.75 9.71 15.52
C GLN A 302 -15.60 11.24 15.54
N ARG A 303 -16.69 11.99 15.79
CA ARG A 303 -16.65 13.45 15.86
C ARG A 303 -15.62 13.95 16.86
N ARG A 304 -15.56 13.36 18.06
CA ARG A 304 -14.59 13.72 19.10
C ARG A 304 -13.17 13.38 18.69
N SER A 305 -12.97 12.17 18.22
CA SER A 305 -11.66 11.71 17.76
C SER A 305 -11.12 12.57 16.59
N TYR A 306 -11.95 12.92 15.63
CA TYR A 306 -11.54 13.76 14.51
C TYR A 306 -11.36 15.23 14.89
N SER A 307 -12.04 15.72 15.91
CA SER A 307 -11.78 17.04 16.51
C SER A 307 -10.36 17.09 17.10
N ASP A 308 -9.99 16.08 17.90
CA ASP A 308 -8.64 15.97 18.45
C ASP A 308 -7.59 15.79 17.34
N ARG A 309 -7.90 14.94 16.35
CA ARG A 309 -7.04 14.75 15.19
C ARG A 309 -6.69 16.06 14.49
N SER A 310 -7.68 16.90 14.23
CA SER A 310 -7.47 18.17 13.53
C SER A 310 -6.65 19.17 14.32
N LYS A 311 -6.66 19.07 15.65
CA LYS A 311 -6.01 20.02 16.56
C LYS A 311 -4.60 19.57 16.99
N PHE A 312 -4.40 18.27 17.22
CA PHE A 312 -3.22 17.76 17.91
C PHE A 312 -2.36 16.82 17.07
N LEU A 313 -2.89 16.22 16.00
CA LEU A 313 -2.12 15.24 15.24
C LEU A 313 -1.39 15.85 14.05
N GLY A 314 -0.15 15.43 13.88
CA GLY A 314 0.73 15.82 12.79
C GLY A 314 1.86 14.81 12.62
N ASP A 315 2.86 15.17 11.84
CA ASP A 315 4.09 14.38 11.74
C ASP A 315 4.94 14.60 12.99
N SER A 316 5.15 13.53 13.78
CA SER A 316 5.91 13.56 15.02
C SER A 316 7.40 13.87 14.84
N ASP A 317 7.90 13.84 13.61
CA ASP A 317 9.28 14.27 13.31
C ASP A 317 9.43 15.81 13.33
N TYR A 318 8.32 16.54 13.20
CA TYR A 318 8.28 18.00 13.09
C TYR A 318 7.39 18.66 14.15
N ASN A 319 6.46 17.90 14.73
CA ASN A 319 5.49 18.42 15.69
C ASN A 319 5.48 17.58 16.95
N ASN A 320 5.27 18.23 18.10
CA ASN A 320 4.99 17.50 19.33
C ASN A 320 3.54 16.98 19.29
N VAL A 321 3.39 15.67 19.18
CA VAL A 321 2.09 14.97 19.22
C VAL A 321 1.93 14.44 20.65
N PRO A 322 0.88 14.89 21.41
CA PRO A 322 0.71 14.53 22.82
C PRO A 322 0.36 13.05 23.03
#